data_987c14ad3ebe6dfe89f36a1d9cb3e142
#
_entry.id   987c14ad3ebe6dfe89f36a1d9cb3e142
#
_cell.length_a   1.000
_cell.length_b   1.000
_cell.length_c   1.000
_cell.angle_alpha   90.00
_cell.angle_beta   90.00
_cell.angle_gamma   90.00
#
_symmetry.space_group_name_H-M   'P 1'
#
loop_
_entity.id
_entity.type
_entity.pdbx_description
1 polymer ?
#
loop_
_entity_poly.entity_id
_entity_poly.type
_entity_poly.pdbx_seq_one_letter_code
_entity_poly.pdbx_strand_id
1 'polypeptide(L)'
;MKYKYVTAYCVKDQNGLIISLFTLAHDAVILSSEEEKEDFISESSMSISEEYIDTFEKQSAFPAVNIGHLAVRKELQSEGIGTFVINFVTNTFVDYKISGCQFITVDSINNPRTNKFYVKNGFINQTNNDTCKPTRRMYLPLRIYQI
;
A
#
# COMPACT_ATOMS: atom_id res chain seq x y z
N MET A 1 -23.39 -16.57 -9.50
CA MET A 1 -21.93 -16.65 -9.23
C MET A 1 -21.50 -15.38 -8.53
N LYS A 2 -21.03 -15.48 -7.29
CA LYS A 2 -20.50 -14.29 -6.57
C LYS A 2 -19.03 -14.13 -6.92
N TYR A 3 -18.67 -13.06 -7.57
CA TYR A 3 -17.27 -12.75 -7.85
C TYR A 3 -16.58 -12.30 -6.56
N LYS A 4 -15.40 -12.87 -6.27
CA LYS A 4 -14.57 -12.48 -5.14
C LYS A 4 -13.60 -11.38 -5.60
N TYR A 5 -13.97 -10.11 -5.36
CA TYR A 5 -13.12 -8.96 -5.70
C TYR A 5 -12.13 -8.62 -4.59
N VAL A 6 -12.53 -8.81 -3.34
CA VAL A 6 -11.73 -8.51 -2.16
C VAL A 6 -11.90 -9.60 -1.10
N THR A 7 -10.91 -9.71 -0.22
CA THR A 7 -11.02 -10.50 1.01
C THR A 7 -11.10 -9.53 2.19
N ALA A 8 -12.12 -9.70 3.04
CA ALA A 8 -12.29 -8.89 4.24
C ALA A 8 -11.74 -9.61 5.46
N TYR A 9 -11.07 -8.84 6.31
CA TYR A 9 -10.47 -9.29 7.56
C TYR A 9 -10.98 -8.45 8.72
N CYS A 10 -11.03 -9.03 9.89
CA CYS A 10 -11.28 -8.29 11.13
C CYS A 10 -10.17 -8.55 12.15
N VAL A 11 -9.83 -7.51 12.89
CA VAL A 11 -8.98 -7.60 14.09
C VAL A 11 -9.89 -7.62 15.30
N LYS A 12 -9.68 -8.59 16.19
CA LYS A 12 -10.41 -8.73 17.45
C LYS A 12 -9.47 -8.56 18.63
N ASP A 13 -9.97 -7.98 19.69
CA ASP A 13 -9.27 -8.01 20.97
C ASP A 13 -9.36 -9.41 21.64
N GLN A 14 -8.71 -9.56 22.79
CA GLN A 14 -8.71 -10.81 23.54
C GLN A 14 -10.10 -11.24 24.06
N ASN A 15 -11.08 -10.31 24.08
CA ASN A 15 -12.48 -10.59 24.45
C ASN A 15 -13.36 -10.91 23.23
N GLY A 16 -12.79 -10.93 22.02
CA GLY A 16 -13.52 -11.17 20.78
C GLY A 16 -14.22 -9.94 20.20
N LEU A 17 -14.01 -8.76 20.76
CA LEU A 17 -14.56 -7.50 20.23
C LEU A 17 -13.83 -7.11 18.95
N ILE A 18 -14.58 -6.83 17.90
CA ILE A 18 -13.99 -6.33 16.64
C ILE A 18 -13.53 -4.90 16.85
N ILE A 19 -12.24 -4.66 16.68
CA ILE A 19 -11.57 -3.36 16.86
C ILE A 19 -11.15 -2.71 15.55
N SER A 20 -10.94 -3.52 14.51
CA SER A 20 -10.61 -3.01 13.17
C SER A 20 -11.13 -3.94 12.08
N LEU A 21 -11.38 -3.37 10.90
CA LEU A 21 -11.74 -4.08 9.67
C LEU A 21 -10.85 -3.58 8.55
N PHE A 22 -10.41 -4.48 7.68
CA PHE A 22 -9.71 -4.10 6.46
C PHE A 22 -9.99 -5.09 5.32
N THR A 23 -9.77 -4.65 4.09
CA THR A 23 -9.92 -5.49 2.90
C THR A 23 -8.64 -5.52 2.10
N LEU A 24 -8.36 -6.67 1.49
CA LEU A 24 -7.22 -6.85 0.57
C LEU A 24 -7.71 -7.32 -0.80
N ALA A 25 -7.07 -6.80 -1.83
CA ALA A 25 -7.26 -7.19 -3.23
C ALA A 25 -5.92 -7.22 -3.96
N HIS A 26 -5.82 -8.04 -5.01
CA HIS A 26 -4.68 -7.94 -5.93
C HIS A 26 -4.74 -6.63 -6.68
N ASP A 27 -3.57 -6.06 -6.95
CA ASP A 27 -3.42 -4.76 -7.58
C ASP A 27 -2.10 -4.68 -8.37
N ALA A 28 -1.89 -3.58 -9.04
CA ALA A 28 -0.62 -3.26 -9.68
C ALA A 28 -0.33 -1.75 -9.58
N VAL A 29 0.94 -1.41 -9.41
CA VAL A 29 1.44 -0.06 -9.66
C VAL A 29 1.80 0.01 -11.13
N ILE A 30 1.17 0.93 -11.87
CA ILE A 30 1.39 1.11 -13.31
C ILE A 30 2.26 2.34 -13.51
N LEU A 31 3.39 2.14 -14.19
CA LEU A 31 4.34 3.18 -14.58
C LEU A 31 4.61 3.01 -16.09
N SER A 32 3.89 3.76 -16.92
CA SER A 32 3.85 3.54 -18.37
C SER A 32 4.89 4.34 -19.14
N SER A 33 5.43 5.41 -18.56
CA SER A 33 6.41 6.28 -19.19
C SER A 33 7.72 6.33 -18.41
N GLU A 34 8.79 6.74 -19.09
CA GLU A 34 10.09 6.98 -18.44
C GLU A 34 9.98 8.08 -17.38
N GLU A 35 9.25 9.16 -17.67
CA GLU A 35 8.99 10.26 -16.76
C GLU A 35 8.30 9.79 -15.46
N GLU A 36 7.25 8.95 -15.57
CA GLU A 36 6.60 8.34 -14.40
C GLU A 36 7.55 7.48 -13.57
N LYS A 37 8.46 6.76 -14.22
CA LYS A 37 9.47 5.94 -13.56
C LYS A 37 10.53 6.78 -12.85
N GLU A 38 11.01 7.85 -13.47
CA GLU A 38 11.97 8.78 -12.89
C GLU A 38 11.38 9.49 -11.66
N ASP A 39 10.15 9.99 -11.78
CA ASP A 39 9.42 10.60 -10.66
C ASP A 39 9.25 9.60 -9.51
N PHE A 40 8.86 8.37 -9.83
CA PHE A 40 8.68 7.30 -8.86
C PHE A 40 9.98 6.98 -8.09
N ILE A 41 11.11 6.87 -8.77
CA ILE A 41 12.42 6.63 -8.15
C ILE A 41 12.82 7.82 -7.27
N SER A 42 12.64 9.03 -7.78
CA SER A 42 12.99 10.27 -7.09
C SER A 42 12.19 10.44 -5.79
N GLU A 43 10.88 10.23 -5.82
CA GLU A 43 10.00 10.38 -4.66
C GLU A 43 10.15 9.24 -3.64
N SER A 44 10.43 8.04 -4.10
CA SER A 44 10.56 6.87 -3.22
C SER A 44 11.89 6.79 -2.47
N SER A 45 12.89 7.58 -2.86
CA SER A 45 14.28 7.46 -2.38
C SER A 45 14.83 6.03 -2.53
N MET A 46 14.27 5.27 -3.48
CA MET A 46 14.68 3.90 -3.73
C MET A 46 15.98 3.90 -4.55
N SER A 47 17.02 3.29 -4.00
CA SER A 47 18.15 2.84 -4.81
C SER A 47 17.77 1.50 -5.44
N ILE A 48 17.58 1.50 -6.76
CA ILE A 48 17.40 0.25 -7.50
C ILE A 48 18.79 -0.34 -7.72
N SER A 49 18.99 -1.62 -7.39
CA SER A 49 20.26 -2.28 -7.66
C SER A 49 20.53 -2.34 -9.17
N GLU A 50 21.79 -2.28 -9.56
CA GLU A 50 22.18 -2.34 -10.98
C GLU A 50 21.60 -3.56 -11.71
N GLU A 51 21.52 -4.69 -11.05
CA GLU A 51 20.93 -5.92 -11.60
C GLU A 51 19.42 -5.80 -11.88
N TYR A 52 18.73 -4.90 -11.19
CA TYR A 52 17.29 -4.75 -11.29
C TYR A 52 16.87 -3.59 -12.21
N ILE A 53 17.76 -2.67 -12.51
CA ILE A 53 17.50 -1.49 -13.37
C ILE A 53 16.89 -1.93 -14.71
N ASP A 54 17.53 -2.87 -15.40
CA ASP A 54 17.06 -3.37 -16.71
C ASP A 54 15.66 -3.95 -16.66
N THR A 55 15.33 -4.66 -15.58
CA THR A 55 14.01 -5.25 -15.38
C THR A 55 12.98 -4.17 -15.07
N PHE A 56 13.34 -3.21 -14.22
CA PHE A 56 12.49 -2.08 -13.86
C PHE A 56 12.17 -1.20 -15.09
N GLU A 57 13.16 -0.92 -15.92
CA GLU A 57 12.97 -0.11 -17.12
C GLU A 57 12.05 -0.76 -18.14
N LYS A 58 12.10 -2.08 -18.27
CA LYS A 58 11.27 -2.86 -19.21
C LYS A 58 9.87 -3.17 -18.68
N GLN A 59 9.67 -3.16 -17.37
CA GLN A 59 8.41 -3.48 -16.73
C GLN A 59 7.53 -2.22 -16.61
N SER A 60 6.26 -2.30 -16.97
CA SER A 60 5.29 -1.21 -16.83
C SER A 60 4.26 -1.44 -15.72
N ALA A 61 4.11 -2.69 -15.27
CA ALA A 61 3.17 -3.07 -14.21
C ALA A 61 3.91 -3.85 -13.13
N PHE A 62 3.78 -3.39 -11.89
CA PHE A 62 4.46 -3.97 -10.73
C PHE A 62 3.42 -4.58 -9.80
N PRO A 63 3.53 -5.87 -9.44
CA PRO A 63 2.54 -6.55 -8.61
C PRO A 63 2.42 -5.88 -7.24
N ALA A 64 1.18 -5.67 -6.82
CA ALA A 64 0.85 -5.03 -5.56
C ALA A 64 -0.35 -5.69 -4.89
N VAL A 65 -0.53 -5.40 -3.61
CA VAL A 65 -1.76 -5.66 -2.88
C VAL A 65 -2.38 -4.33 -2.45
N ASN A 66 -3.68 -4.18 -2.70
CA ASN A 66 -4.43 -2.99 -2.31
C ASN A 66 -5.11 -3.21 -0.96
N ILE A 67 -4.94 -2.27 -0.04
CA ILE A 67 -5.79 -2.15 1.13
C ILE A 67 -6.97 -1.25 0.72
N GLY A 68 -8.10 -1.87 0.36
CA GLY A 68 -9.26 -1.15 -0.16
C GLY A 68 -10.00 -0.35 0.91
N HIS A 69 -10.16 -0.93 2.09
CA HIS A 69 -10.77 -0.28 3.26
C HIS A 69 -9.92 -0.58 4.48
N LEU A 70 -9.77 0.41 5.33
CA LEU A 70 -9.18 0.28 6.66
C LEU A 70 -9.97 1.14 7.62
N ALA A 71 -10.64 0.50 8.56
CA ALA A 71 -11.43 1.17 9.58
C ALA A 71 -11.04 0.69 10.97
N VAL A 72 -10.92 1.63 11.89
CA VAL A 72 -10.67 1.37 13.32
C VAL A 72 -11.86 1.88 14.12
N ARG A 73 -12.30 1.10 15.10
CA ARG A 73 -13.36 1.48 16.04
C ARG A 73 -13.09 2.87 16.60
N LYS A 74 -14.11 3.74 16.59
CA LYS A 74 -13.96 5.17 16.89
C LYS A 74 -13.28 5.44 18.23
N GLU A 75 -13.64 4.68 19.27
CA GLU A 75 -13.12 4.83 20.62
C GLU A 75 -11.66 4.40 20.74
N LEU A 76 -11.14 3.63 19.78
CA LEU A 76 -9.79 3.09 19.75
C LEU A 76 -8.92 3.73 18.65
N GLN A 77 -9.41 4.79 18.01
CA GLN A 77 -8.60 5.53 17.04
C GLN A 77 -7.46 6.26 17.73
N SER A 78 -6.35 6.42 17.01
CA SER A 78 -5.10 7.01 17.52
C SER A 78 -4.33 6.17 18.55
N GLU A 79 -4.75 4.92 18.80
CA GLU A 79 -4.07 3.96 19.67
C GLU A 79 -3.08 3.04 18.92
N GLY A 80 -2.78 3.34 17.66
CA GLY A 80 -1.82 2.58 16.85
C GLY A 80 -2.39 1.35 16.14
N ILE A 81 -3.70 1.09 16.21
CA ILE A 81 -4.33 -0.10 15.60
C ILE A 81 -4.23 -0.05 14.07
N GLY A 82 -4.42 1.12 13.44
CA GLY A 82 -4.25 1.27 12.00
C GLY A 82 -2.82 0.97 11.57
N THR A 83 -1.83 1.46 12.29
CA THR A 83 -0.40 1.16 12.07
C THR A 83 -0.11 -0.33 12.25
N PHE A 84 -0.70 -0.97 13.25
CA PHE A 84 -0.61 -2.43 13.43
C PHE A 84 -1.10 -3.18 12.19
N VAL A 85 -2.25 -2.79 11.63
CA VAL A 85 -2.78 -3.42 10.40
C VAL A 85 -1.82 -3.22 9.23
N ILE A 86 -1.29 -2.03 9.02
CA ILE A 86 -0.30 -1.75 7.96
C ILE A 86 0.92 -2.68 8.14
N ASN A 87 1.47 -2.76 9.34
CA ASN A 87 2.63 -3.61 9.63
C ASN A 87 2.32 -5.10 9.44
N PHE A 88 1.14 -5.55 9.84
CA PHE A 88 0.69 -6.92 9.63
C PHE A 88 0.64 -7.27 8.14
N VAL A 89 0.02 -6.43 7.32
CA VAL A 89 -0.06 -6.62 5.87
C VAL A 89 1.33 -6.60 5.25
N THR A 90 2.16 -5.63 5.61
CA THR A 90 3.54 -5.51 5.11
C THR A 90 4.34 -6.77 5.40
N ASN A 91 4.37 -7.22 6.65
CA ASN A 91 5.13 -8.41 7.05
C ASN A 91 4.61 -9.68 6.36
N THR A 92 3.27 -9.80 6.22
CA THR A 92 2.66 -10.92 5.53
C THR A 92 3.15 -11.04 4.09
N PHE A 93 3.19 -9.93 3.35
CA PHE A 93 3.57 -9.95 1.93
C PHE A 93 5.08 -9.89 1.69
N VAL A 94 5.87 -9.38 2.61
CA VAL A 94 7.34 -9.50 2.57
C VAL A 94 7.76 -10.97 2.67
N ASP A 95 7.13 -11.73 3.56
CA ASP A 95 7.44 -13.14 3.77
C ASP A 95 6.69 -14.10 2.83
N TYR A 96 5.74 -13.57 2.04
CA TYR A 96 4.90 -14.37 1.17
C TYR A 96 5.65 -14.88 -0.05
N LYS A 97 5.86 -16.19 -0.12
CA LYS A 97 6.70 -16.83 -1.15
C LYS A 97 5.93 -17.46 -2.32
N ILE A 98 4.60 -17.43 -2.28
CA ILE A 98 3.77 -18.08 -3.30
C ILE A 98 3.56 -17.18 -4.53
N SER A 99 3.52 -15.86 -4.32
CA SER A 99 3.32 -14.87 -5.39
C SER A 99 4.15 -13.63 -5.11
N GLY A 100 4.71 -13.03 -6.16
CA GLY A 100 5.42 -11.77 -6.05
C GLY A 100 4.50 -10.63 -5.65
N CYS A 101 4.93 -9.80 -4.70
CA CYS A 101 4.28 -8.56 -4.32
C CYS A 101 5.36 -7.53 -4.03
N GLN A 102 5.33 -6.41 -4.76
CA GLN A 102 6.37 -5.38 -4.67
C GLN A 102 5.92 -4.16 -3.90
N PHE A 103 4.61 -3.91 -3.86
CA PHE A 103 4.03 -2.73 -3.25
C PHE A 103 2.73 -3.05 -2.50
N ILE A 104 2.46 -2.25 -1.48
CA ILE A 104 1.12 -2.11 -0.91
C ILE A 104 0.55 -0.79 -1.41
N THR A 105 -0.68 -0.80 -1.91
CA THR A 105 -1.36 0.39 -2.41
C THR A 105 -2.58 0.71 -1.59
N VAL A 106 -2.94 1.99 -1.58
CA VAL A 106 -4.19 2.49 -1.01
C VAL A 106 -4.75 3.58 -1.93
N ASP A 107 -6.06 3.63 -2.05
CA ASP A 107 -6.78 4.77 -2.62
C ASP A 107 -7.33 5.59 -1.44
N SER A 108 -6.49 6.49 -0.94
CA SER A 108 -6.75 7.24 0.27
C SER A 108 -7.82 8.31 0.06
N ILE A 109 -8.76 8.44 0.97
CA ILE A 109 -9.63 9.62 1.04
C ILE A 109 -8.75 10.84 1.29
N ASN A 110 -8.84 11.82 0.37
CA ASN A 110 -7.96 12.98 0.39
C ASN A 110 -8.40 14.01 1.45
N ASN A 111 -8.00 13.76 2.69
CA ASN A 111 -8.14 14.71 3.78
C ASN A 111 -6.87 14.73 4.64
N PRO A 112 -6.61 15.83 5.39
CA PRO A 112 -5.35 15.99 6.12
C PRO A 112 -5.05 14.89 7.13
N ARG A 113 -6.08 14.38 7.81
CA ARG A 113 -5.91 13.31 8.83
C ARG A 113 -5.49 12.00 8.19
N THR A 114 -6.19 11.59 7.13
CA THR A 114 -5.91 10.35 6.42
C THR A 114 -4.57 10.40 5.69
N ASN A 115 -4.28 11.52 5.03
CA ASN A 115 -2.98 11.73 4.36
C ASN A 115 -1.82 11.64 5.36
N LYS A 116 -1.93 12.32 6.51
CA LYS A 116 -0.92 12.25 7.58
C LYS A 116 -0.72 10.84 8.10
N PHE A 117 -1.79 10.06 8.25
CA PHE A 117 -1.73 8.67 8.70
C PHE A 117 -0.92 7.81 7.71
N TYR A 118 -1.21 7.87 6.41
CA TYR A 118 -0.50 7.07 5.42
C TYR A 118 0.95 7.53 5.24
N VAL A 119 1.22 8.83 5.19
CA VAL A 119 2.59 9.36 5.11
C VAL A 119 3.42 8.93 6.33
N LYS A 120 2.85 8.99 7.54
CA LYS A 120 3.52 8.52 8.76
C LYS A 120 3.86 7.02 8.70
N ASN A 121 3.07 6.23 8.00
CA ASN A 121 3.30 4.80 7.80
C ASN A 121 4.14 4.47 6.56
N GLY A 122 4.79 5.47 5.95
CA GLY A 122 5.75 5.30 4.86
C GLY A 122 5.14 5.27 3.45
N PHE A 123 3.85 5.55 3.30
CA PHE A 123 3.21 5.65 1.99
C PHE A 123 3.60 6.94 1.28
N ILE A 124 3.74 6.85 -0.03
CA ILE A 124 4.15 7.92 -0.94
C ILE A 124 3.06 8.07 -2.00
N ASN A 125 2.85 9.29 -2.50
CA ASN A 125 1.94 9.50 -3.64
C ASN A 125 2.48 8.82 -4.89
N GLN A 126 1.61 8.14 -5.63
CA GLN A 126 1.99 7.57 -6.92
C GLN A 126 2.14 8.67 -7.99
N THR A 127 1.31 9.72 -7.90
CA THR A 127 1.34 10.86 -8.83
C THR A 127 0.94 12.14 -8.12
N ASN A 128 1.40 13.28 -8.63
CA ASN A 128 0.95 14.59 -8.19
C ASN A 128 -0.37 15.02 -8.84
N ASN A 129 -0.83 14.29 -9.86
CA ASN A 129 -2.04 14.62 -10.62
C ASN A 129 -3.35 14.44 -9.82
N ASP A 130 -3.32 13.71 -8.73
CA ASP A 130 -4.50 13.44 -7.89
C ASP A 130 -4.51 14.18 -6.55
N THR A 131 -3.53 15.05 -6.30
CA THR A 131 -3.42 15.80 -5.03
C THR A 131 -4.64 16.67 -4.73
N CYS A 132 -5.36 17.10 -5.76
CA CYS A 132 -6.60 17.89 -5.64
C CYS A 132 -7.88 17.06 -5.81
N LYS A 133 -7.77 15.75 -6.04
CA LYS A 133 -8.93 14.86 -6.21
C LYS A 133 -9.50 14.38 -4.87
N PRO A 134 -10.75 13.89 -4.83
CA PRO A 134 -11.36 13.32 -3.63
C PRO A 134 -10.60 12.13 -3.06
N THR A 135 -9.87 11.39 -3.90
CA THR A 135 -9.01 10.27 -3.52
C THR A 135 -7.62 10.42 -4.10
N ARG A 136 -6.63 9.93 -3.37
CA ARG A 136 -5.22 9.92 -3.77
C ARG A 136 -4.71 8.50 -3.78
N ARG A 137 -4.05 8.15 -4.87
CA ARG A 137 -3.34 6.88 -4.99
C ARG A 137 -2.00 6.97 -4.27
N MET A 138 -1.79 6.13 -3.27
CA MET A 138 -0.55 6.04 -2.53
C MET A 138 -0.02 4.61 -2.54
N TYR A 139 1.29 4.46 -2.43
CA TYR A 139 1.95 3.16 -2.39
C TYR A 139 3.02 3.10 -1.30
N LEU A 140 3.24 1.91 -0.79
CA LEU A 140 4.32 1.57 0.14
C LEU A 140 5.21 0.51 -0.51
N PRO A 141 6.50 0.81 -0.80
CA PRO A 141 7.43 -0.19 -1.29
C PRO A 141 7.68 -1.27 -0.24
N LEU A 142 7.59 -2.53 -0.64
CA LEU A 142 8.01 -3.63 0.20
C LEU A 142 9.53 -3.76 0.12
N ARG A 143 10.20 -4.02 1.26
CA ARG A 143 11.68 -4.03 1.39
C ARG A 143 12.40 -5.10 0.56
N ILE A 144 11.71 -5.76 -0.35
CA ILE A 144 12.29 -6.77 -1.27
C ILE A 144 13.39 -6.17 -2.15
N TYR A 145 13.47 -4.85 -2.24
CA TYR A 145 14.45 -4.10 -3.03
C TYR A 145 15.69 -3.62 -2.26
N GLN A 146 15.80 -3.97 -0.99
CA GLN A 146 16.94 -3.58 -0.15
C GLN A 146 17.90 -4.76 0.08
N ILE A 147 18.17 -5.53 -0.97
CA ILE A 147 19.26 -6.52 -0.92
C ILE A 147 20.45 -5.97 -1.66
#